data_5d9e4ad60a709a2dd33b0a8ac7974fd9
#
_entry.id   5d9e4ad60a709a2dd33b0a8ac7974fd9
#
_cell.length_a   1.000
_cell.length_b   1.000
_cell.length_c   1.000
_cell.angle_alpha   90.00
_cell.angle_beta   90.00
_cell.angle_gamma   90.00
#
_symmetry.space_group_name_H-M   'P 1'
#
loop_
_entity.id
_entity.type
_entity.pdbx_description
1 polymer ?
#
loop_
_entity_poly.entity_id
_entity_poly.type
_entity_poly.pdbx_seq_one_letter_code
_entity_poly.pdbx_strand_id
1 'polypeptide(L)' 'MTEALDTATTSLIGALNDIDDDVERYEAAEALKARIDREVKDVKANVAKSLYDGRSWAAVGKLLGVTGSRAEQISRAAR' A
#
# COMPACT_ATOMS: atom_id res chain seq x y z
N MET A 1 13.36 2.22 0.82
CA MET A 1 12.58 0.97 1.00
C MET A 1 13.49 -0.06 1.67
N THR A 2 12.95 -1.01 2.41
CA THR A 2 13.78 -2.01 3.07
C THR A 2 14.32 -3.02 2.04
N GLU A 3 15.44 -3.66 2.37
CA GLU A 3 16.06 -4.69 1.52
C GLU A 3 15.09 -5.85 1.22
N ALA A 4 14.33 -6.28 2.23
CA ALA A 4 13.34 -7.36 2.07
C ALA A 4 12.25 -6.97 1.06
N LEU A 5 11.76 -5.73 1.12
CA LEU A 5 10.77 -5.24 0.17
C LEU A 5 11.35 -5.11 -1.24
N ASP A 6 12.58 -4.67 -1.37
CA ASP A 6 13.26 -4.57 -2.67
C ASP A 6 13.41 -5.94 -3.31
N THR A 7 13.83 -6.95 -2.53
CA THR A 7 13.99 -8.32 -3.01
C THR A 7 12.65 -8.90 -3.45
N ALA A 8 11.60 -8.73 -2.63
CA ALA A 8 10.26 -9.23 -2.94
C ALA A 8 9.71 -8.55 -4.20
N THR A 9 9.90 -7.24 -4.34
CA THR A 9 9.45 -6.50 -5.51
C THR A 9 10.16 -6.97 -6.77
N THR A 10 11.47 -7.19 -6.71
CA THR A 10 12.23 -7.70 -7.84
C THR A 10 11.73 -9.07 -8.27
N SER A 11 11.48 -9.97 -7.31
CA SER A 11 10.94 -11.31 -7.59
C SER A 11 9.56 -11.24 -8.24
N LEU A 12 8.71 -10.34 -7.75
CA LEU A 12 7.36 -10.15 -8.26
C LEU A 12 7.38 -9.66 -9.71
N ILE A 13 8.20 -8.66 -10.01
CA ILE A 13 8.35 -8.14 -11.37
C ILE A 13 8.93 -9.20 -12.28
N GLY A 14 9.90 -9.98 -11.81
CA GLY A 14 10.46 -11.11 -12.56
C GLY A 14 9.40 -12.14 -12.92
N ALA A 15 8.51 -12.47 -11.98
CA ALA A 15 7.40 -13.39 -12.21
C ALA A 15 6.45 -12.87 -13.30
N LEU A 16 6.16 -11.56 -13.31
CA LEU A 16 5.36 -10.95 -14.37
C LEU A 16 6.04 -11.08 -15.73
N ASN A 17 7.33 -10.78 -15.79
CA ASN A 17 8.08 -10.83 -17.03
C ASN A 17 8.25 -12.25 -17.58
N ASP A 18 8.07 -13.27 -16.74
CA ASP A 18 8.13 -14.67 -17.15
C ASP A 18 6.86 -15.15 -17.85
N ILE A 19 5.79 -14.35 -17.84
CA ILE A 19 4.57 -14.68 -18.59
C ILE A 19 4.83 -14.41 -20.08
N ASP A 20 4.77 -15.46 -20.90
CA ASP A 20 5.18 -15.38 -22.29
C ASP A 20 4.19 -14.62 -23.16
N ASP A 21 2.89 -14.82 -22.95
CA ASP A 21 1.87 -14.16 -23.75
C ASP A 21 1.72 -12.70 -23.34
N ASP A 22 1.82 -11.78 -24.31
CA ASP A 22 1.78 -10.34 -24.05
C ASP A 22 0.46 -9.88 -23.43
N VAL A 23 -0.67 -10.42 -23.91
CA VAL A 23 -1.98 -10.04 -23.39
C VAL A 23 -2.17 -10.56 -21.97
N GLU A 24 -1.80 -11.81 -21.70
CA GLU A 24 -1.81 -12.38 -20.35
C GLU A 24 -0.93 -11.56 -19.39
N ARG A 25 0.27 -11.20 -19.84
CA ARG A 25 1.19 -10.41 -19.03
C ARG A 25 0.60 -9.05 -18.68
N TYR A 26 -0.01 -8.39 -19.66
CA TYR A 26 -0.69 -7.12 -19.43
C TYR A 26 -1.82 -7.27 -18.40
N GLU A 27 -2.69 -8.26 -18.58
CA GLU A 27 -3.82 -8.51 -17.68
C GLU A 27 -3.34 -8.85 -16.26
N ALA A 28 -2.29 -9.66 -16.16
CA ALA A 28 -1.70 -10.01 -14.87
C ALA A 28 -1.12 -8.77 -14.18
N ALA A 29 -0.47 -7.88 -14.92
CA ALA A 29 0.08 -6.65 -14.38
C ALA A 29 -1.03 -5.74 -13.85
N GLU A 30 -2.13 -5.59 -14.58
CA GLU A 30 -3.28 -4.80 -14.13
C GLU A 30 -3.93 -5.39 -12.88
N ALA A 31 -4.11 -6.70 -12.84
CA ALA A 31 -4.68 -7.40 -11.69
C ALA A 31 -3.78 -7.26 -10.46
N LEU A 32 -2.47 -7.38 -10.65
CA LEU A 32 -1.50 -7.23 -9.57
C LEU A 32 -1.50 -5.81 -9.02
N LYS A 33 -1.51 -4.81 -9.89
CA LYS A 33 -1.57 -3.40 -9.49
C LYS A 33 -2.79 -3.14 -8.60
N ALA A 34 -3.97 -3.62 -9.00
CA ALA A 34 -5.19 -3.45 -8.24
C ALA A 34 -5.10 -4.13 -6.87
N ARG A 35 -4.54 -5.33 -6.82
CA ARG A 35 -4.37 -6.07 -5.57
C ARG A 35 -3.39 -5.37 -4.63
N ILE A 36 -2.23 -4.96 -5.15
CA ILE A 36 -1.22 -4.27 -4.35
C ILE A 36 -1.77 -2.94 -3.81
N ASP A 37 -2.48 -2.17 -4.63
CA ASP A 37 -3.08 -0.93 -4.20
C ASP A 37 -4.02 -1.15 -3.02
N ARG A 38 -4.88 -2.17 -3.09
CA ARG A 38 -5.81 -2.52 -2.02
C ARG A 38 -5.09 -2.94 -0.74
N GLU A 39 -4.09 -3.82 -0.86
CA GLU A 39 -3.32 -4.30 0.27
C GLU A 39 -2.53 -3.16 0.95
N VAL A 40 -1.96 -2.27 0.15
CA VAL A 40 -1.21 -1.11 0.66
C VAL A 40 -2.14 -0.14 1.39
N LYS A 41 -3.35 0.07 0.90
CA LYS A 41 -4.35 0.88 1.60
C LYS A 41 -4.68 0.31 2.97
N ASP A 42 -4.82 -1.01 3.06
CA ASP A 42 -5.08 -1.69 4.33
C ASP A 42 -3.92 -1.50 5.32
N VAL A 43 -2.68 -1.62 4.86
CA VAL A 43 -1.51 -1.38 5.70
C VAL A 43 -1.50 0.06 6.21
N LYS A 44 -1.72 1.02 5.33
CA LYS A 44 -1.75 2.44 5.69
C LYS A 44 -2.85 2.75 6.71
N ALA A 45 -4.03 2.16 6.52
CA ALA A 45 -5.15 2.35 7.43
C ALA A 45 -4.83 1.79 8.82
N ASN A 46 -4.21 0.63 8.88
CA ASN A 46 -3.82 0.01 10.15
C ASN A 46 -2.75 0.83 10.87
N VAL A 47 -1.80 1.40 10.13
CA VAL A 47 -0.79 2.31 10.68
C VAL A 47 -1.46 3.55 11.27
N ALA A 48 -2.39 4.18 10.55
CA ALA A 48 -3.09 5.37 11.02
C ALA A 48 -3.88 5.08 12.29
N LYS A 49 -4.59 3.95 12.34
CA LYS A 49 -5.34 3.52 13.53
C LYS A 49 -4.42 3.28 14.72
N SER A 50 -3.29 2.64 14.48
CA SER A 50 -2.30 2.38 15.53
C SER A 50 -1.73 3.67 16.11
N LEU A 51 -1.42 4.64 15.24
CA LEU A 51 -0.88 5.92 15.66
C LEU A 51 -1.92 6.78 16.37
N TYR A 52 -3.19 6.59 16.09
CA TYR A 52 -4.28 7.34 16.72
C TYR A 52 -4.43 6.99 18.21
N ASP A 53 -3.96 5.86 18.64
CA ASP A 53 -4.04 5.45 20.05
C ASP A 53 -3.30 6.47 20.92
N GLY A 54 -4.06 7.18 21.76
CA GLY A 54 -3.53 8.23 22.63
C GLY A 54 -3.16 9.53 21.92
N ARG A 55 -3.57 9.72 20.65
CA ARG A 55 -3.26 10.95 19.88
C ARG A 55 -4.52 11.51 19.22
N SER A 56 -4.43 12.76 18.77
CA SER A 56 -5.44 13.35 17.89
C SER A 56 -5.12 13.05 16.44
N TRP A 57 -6.09 13.21 15.56
CA TRP A 57 -5.86 13.06 14.11
C TRP A 57 -4.86 14.10 13.59
N ALA A 58 -4.87 15.30 14.16
CA ALA A 58 -3.87 16.32 13.82
C ALA A 58 -2.44 15.84 14.12
N ALA A 59 -2.23 15.18 15.25
CA ALA A 59 -0.93 14.62 15.61
C ALA A 59 -0.54 13.44 14.70
N VAL A 60 -1.49 12.58 14.38
CA VAL A 60 -1.26 11.47 13.44
C VAL A 60 -0.88 12.00 12.06
N GLY A 61 -1.61 13.02 11.59
CA GLY A 61 -1.30 13.67 10.31
C GLY A 61 0.11 14.21 10.27
N LYS A 62 0.54 14.84 11.36
CA LYS A 62 1.91 15.38 11.48
C LYS A 62 2.96 14.28 11.35
N LEU A 63 2.74 13.13 12.00
CA LEU A 63 3.65 11.99 11.93
C LEU A 63 3.71 11.39 10.53
N LEU A 64 2.59 11.38 9.81
CA LEU A 64 2.49 10.80 8.47
C LEU A 64 2.78 11.82 7.35
N GLY A 65 2.97 13.10 7.68
CA GLY A 65 3.21 14.12 6.68
C GLY A 65 1.97 14.52 5.89
N VAL A 66 0.79 14.41 6.50
CA VAL A 66 -0.50 14.76 5.87
C VAL A 66 -1.34 15.57 6.86
N THR A 67 -2.50 16.07 6.40
CA THR A 67 -3.44 16.76 7.29
C THR A 67 -4.12 15.76 8.23
N GLY A 68 -4.66 16.25 9.35
CA GLY A 68 -5.45 15.43 10.27
C GLY A 68 -6.66 14.79 9.57
N SER A 69 -7.36 15.56 8.73
CA SER A 69 -8.49 15.06 7.95
C SER A 69 -8.07 13.93 7.01
N ARG A 70 -6.93 14.08 6.36
CA ARG A 70 -6.39 13.05 5.47
C ARG A 70 -6.01 11.79 6.25
N ALA A 71 -5.38 11.95 7.42
CA ALA A 71 -5.04 10.82 8.28
C ALA A 71 -6.28 10.04 8.70
N GLU A 72 -7.35 10.74 9.07
CA GLU A 72 -8.63 10.09 9.40
C GLU A 72 -9.21 9.33 8.21
N GLN A 73 -9.20 9.93 7.01
CA GLN A 73 -9.65 9.26 5.79
C GLN A 73 -8.84 8.00 5.50
N ILE A 74 -7.53 8.06 5.68
CA ILE A 74 -6.65 6.90 5.48
C ILE A 74 -7.05 5.77 6.42
N SER A 75 -7.39 6.08 7.68
CA SER A 75 -7.80 5.06 8.65
C SER A 75 -9.10 4.35 8.26
N ARG A 76 -9.96 5.02 7.50
CA ARG A 76 -11.25 4.47 7.05
C ARG A 76 -11.14 3.67 5.76
N ALA A 77 -10.02 3.73 5.07
CA ALA A 77 -9.83 3.04 3.79
C ALA A 77 -9.74 1.52 3.96
N ALA A 78 -9.37 1.03 5.14
CA ALA A 78 -9.35 -0.40 5.43
C ALA A 78 -10.75 -0.90 5.76
N ARG A 79 -11.01 -2.12 5.39
CA ARG A 79 -12.24 -2.83 5.73
C ARG A 79 -12.06 -3.69 6.95
#